data_199b1fc29f7d51d896c2c41c08a7bc4e
#
_entry.id   199b1fc29f7d51d896c2c41c08a7bc4e
#
_cell.length_a   1.000
_cell.length_b   1.000
_cell.length_c   1.000
_cell.angle_alpha   90.00
_cell.angle_beta   90.00
_cell.angle_gamma   90.00
#
_symmetry.space_group_name_H-M   'P 1'
#
loop_
_entity.id
_entity.type
_entity.pdbx_description
1 polymer ?
#
loop_
_entity_poly.entity_id
_entity_poly.type
_entity_poly.pdbx_seq_one_letter_code
_entity_poly.pdbx_strand_id
1 'polypeptide(L)'
;MSEPPCNPRVLVVTPEVTYLPDRMGGLASFFTAKAGGLADVSAALVTALFEQGADVHVAIPDYRAIFSDGLAPVLKEEFHKIRRKMPDDRIHLAEDRAFYYINRVYSDYGTENIKLALAFQREVINNIIPHVQPDLIHCNDWMTGLIPAMARQIGIPCLFTVHNVHTVKTTLAFIEDRGIDAAYFWQNLYFENMANHYEAAREANPVDLLTSGVFAAHFVNVVSPNFLAEIISGRHDFVYPPLKQELANKVKADCAAGILNAPDPSFDPATDTELIENYSPKDFVSGKKANKAFIQKKLGLIENEAAPMFFWPSRLDPVQKGCHLLADILYKVLSTYWKQNLQIIFVANGNYQAIFKNIITFHGTENRVAICDFDFRLEHLAYGAADFILMPSSFEPCGLPQMIAPIYGALPVAHDTGGIHDTTVNLDLTRNQGNGFLFKTFDSNGLFWAIEQAMNFYNLPKATKNQQIRRIMKESAETFTHANTARQYIALYEQMLKRPLIVENIPDSDACKTNFDNDFE
;
A
#
# COMPACT_ATOMS: atom_id res chain seq x y z
N MET A 1 0.64 -19.17 -41.04
CA MET A 1 -0.54 -18.49 -40.48
C MET A 1 -0.05 -17.85 -39.20
N SER A 2 -0.16 -16.54 -39.01
CA SER A 2 0.19 -15.89 -37.73
C SER A 2 -0.78 -16.42 -36.68
N GLU A 3 -0.25 -16.88 -35.55
CA GLU A 3 -1.06 -17.23 -34.39
C GLU A 3 -1.99 -16.06 -34.04
N PRO A 4 -3.23 -16.34 -33.57
CA PRO A 4 -4.11 -15.27 -33.12
C PRO A 4 -3.42 -14.44 -32.03
N PRO A 5 -3.58 -13.12 -32.00
CA PRO A 5 -2.93 -12.29 -31.00
C PRO A 5 -3.50 -12.62 -29.63
N CYS A 6 -2.67 -13.20 -28.74
CA CYS A 6 -2.98 -13.40 -27.32
C CYS A 6 -2.59 -12.17 -26.52
N ASN A 7 -3.34 -11.88 -25.45
CA ASN A 7 -2.96 -10.84 -24.50
C ASN A 7 -1.59 -11.18 -23.87
N PRO A 8 -0.69 -10.19 -23.73
CA PRO A 8 0.54 -10.39 -22.99
C PRO A 8 0.28 -10.85 -21.56
N ARG A 9 1.03 -11.85 -21.11
CA ARG A 9 0.93 -12.38 -19.75
C ARG A 9 1.77 -11.58 -18.78
N VAL A 10 1.13 -11.03 -17.75
CA VAL A 10 1.77 -10.27 -16.68
C VAL A 10 1.84 -11.11 -15.41
N LEU A 11 3.04 -11.31 -14.86
CA LEU A 11 3.24 -11.95 -13.56
C LEU A 11 3.50 -10.89 -12.50
N VAL A 12 2.53 -10.66 -11.62
CA VAL A 12 2.69 -9.81 -10.42
C VAL A 12 3.28 -10.64 -9.29
N VAL A 13 4.44 -10.25 -8.78
CA VAL A 13 5.14 -10.91 -7.68
C VAL A 13 5.04 -10.06 -6.44
N THR A 14 4.36 -10.55 -5.40
CA THR A 14 4.11 -9.80 -4.16
C THR A 14 4.21 -10.70 -2.93
N PRO A 15 4.81 -10.22 -1.82
CA PRO A 15 4.92 -11.02 -0.60
C PRO A 15 3.61 -11.09 0.19
N GLU A 16 2.64 -10.24 -0.09
CA GLU A 16 1.38 -10.16 0.66
C GLU A 16 0.21 -9.73 -0.23
N VAL A 17 -0.99 -10.20 0.12
CA VAL A 17 -2.24 -9.89 -0.57
C VAL A 17 -3.41 -9.98 0.41
N THR A 18 -4.43 -9.12 0.25
CA THR A 18 -5.62 -9.12 1.11
C THR A 18 -6.73 -10.02 0.55
N TYR A 19 -6.91 -10.03 -0.75
CA TYR A 19 -7.90 -10.84 -1.46
C TYR A 19 -7.49 -11.03 -2.92
N LEU A 20 -8.09 -11.99 -3.58
CA LEU A 20 -7.98 -12.19 -5.03
C LEU A 20 -9.37 -12.47 -5.61
N PRO A 21 -9.63 -12.10 -6.88
CA PRO A 21 -10.92 -12.33 -7.52
C PRO A 21 -11.26 -13.83 -7.63
N ASP A 22 -12.47 -14.22 -7.29
CA ASP A 22 -12.91 -15.63 -7.30
C ASP A 22 -12.69 -16.33 -8.65
N ARG A 23 -12.79 -15.57 -9.77
CA ARG A 23 -12.57 -16.11 -11.12
C ARG A 23 -11.10 -16.32 -11.49
N MET A 24 -10.16 -15.93 -10.65
CA MET A 24 -8.73 -16.23 -10.84
C MET A 24 -8.36 -17.65 -10.38
N GLY A 25 -9.20 -18.29 -9.56
CA GLY A 25 -8.98 -19.64 -9.07
C GLY A 25 -10.07 -20.07 -8.10
N GLY A 26 -10.26 -21.38 -7.95
CA GLY A 26 -11.33 -21.93 -7.12
C GLY A 26 -11.21 -21.66 -5.62
N LEU A 27 -10.05 -21.24 -5.16
CA LEU A 27 -9.75 -20.92 -3.76
C LEU A 27 -9.22 -19.48 -3.58
N ALA A 28 -9.36 -18.61 -4.59
CA ALA A 28 -8.81 -17.27 -4.61
C ALA A 28 -9.18 -16.43 -3.37
N SER A 29 -10.43 -16.53 -2.90
CA SER A 29 -10.94 -15.81 -1.72
C SER A 29 -10.31 -16.25 -0.39
N PHE A 30 -9.63 -17.41 -0.35
CA PHE A 30 -8.95 -17.90 0.85
C PHE A 30 -7.50 -17.42 0.97
N PHE A 31 -6.91 -16.93 -0.11
CA PHE A 31 -5.53 -16.48 -0.11
C PHE A 31 -5.41 -15.06 0.43
N THR A 32 -5.47 -14.94 1.75
CA THR A 32 -5.34 -13.67 2.46
C THR A 32 -4.13 -13.73 3.39
N ALA A 33 -3.15 -12.86 3.15
CA ALA A 33 -1.98 -12.67 4.01
C ALA A 33 -1.61 -11.19 4.04
N LYS A 34 -1.95 -10.51 5.12
CA LYS A 34 -1.78 -9.06 5.28
C LYS A 34 -0.87 -8.72 6.44
N ALA A 35 0.11 -7.86 6.18
CA ALA A 35 0.93 -7.22 7.20
C ALA A 35 0.85 -5.69 7.13
N GLY A 36 0.63 -5.13 5.95
CA GLY A 36 0.59 -3.70 5.74
C GLY A 36 -0.27 -3.29 4.54
N GLY A 37 -0.13 -2.03 4.13
CA GLY A 37 -0.86 -1.49 2.99
C GLY A 37 -0.48 -2.10 1.63
N LEU A 38 0.68 -2.76 1.54
CA LEU A 38 1.10 -3.45 0.32
C LEU A 38 0.13 -4.58 -0.07
N ALA A 39 -0.44 -5.29 0.92
CA ALA A 39 -1.40 -6.35 0.67
C ALA A 39 -2.66 -5.82 -0.03
N ASP A 40 -3.21 -4.71 0.44
CA ASP A 40 -4.40 -4.08 -0.14
C ASP A 40 -4.11 -3.57 -1.56
N VAL A 41 -2.96 -2.91 -1.74
CA VAL A 41 -2.53 -2.37 -3.03
C VAL A 41 -2.32 -3.48 -4.06
N SER A 42 -1.64 -4.57 -3.69
CA SER A 42 -1.38 -5.72 -4.57
C SER A 42 -2.69 -6.40 -4.98
N ALA A 43 -3.57 -6.66 -4.02
CA ALA A 43 -4.89 -7.25 -4.27
C ALA A 43 -5.71 -6.42 -5.25
N ALA A 44 -5.77 -5.12 -4.98
CA ALA A 44 -6.56 -4.19 -5.76
C ALA A 44 -6.02 -4.00 -7.18
N LEU A 45 -4.69 -3.92 -7.36
CA LEU A 45 -4.07 -3.84 -8.68
C LEU A 45 -4.36 -5.10 -9.50
N VAL A 46 -4.12 -6.29 -8.93
CA VAL A 46 -4.38 -7.57 -9.59
C VAL A 46 -5.85 -7.67 -9.99
N THR A 47 -6.77 -7.33 -9.07
CA THR A 47 -8.22 -7.35 -9.33
C THR A 47 -8.59 -6.40 -10.48
N ALA A 48 -8.11 -5.16 -10.42
CA ALA A 48 -8.46 -4.17 -11.44
C ALA A 48 -7.88 -4.51 -12.83
N LEU A 49 -6.69 -5.08 -12.91
CA LEU A 49 -6.10 -5.58 -14.16
C LEU A 49 -6.93 -6.75 -14.71
N PHE A 50 -7.28 -7.70 -13.85
CA PHE A 50 -8.09 -8.85 -14.22
C PHE A 50 -9.48 -8.46 -14.72
N GLU A 51 -10.16 -7.54 -14.03
CA GLU A 51 -11.49 -7.03 -14.41
C GLU A 51 -11.46 -6.26 -15.73
N GLN A 52 -10.35 -5.59 -16.06
CA GLN A 52 -10.17 -4.93 -17.35
C GLN A 52 -9.79 -5.89 -18.48
N GLY A 53 -9.64 -7.19 -18.20
CA GLY A 53 -9.39 -8.22 -19.21
C GLY A 53 -7.91 -8.51 -19.49
N ALA A 54 -6.99 -8.03 -18.65
CA ALA A 54 -5.58 -8.38 -18.77
C ALA A 54 -5.32 -9.86 -18.41
N ASP A 55 -4.36 -10.50 -19.08
CA ASP A 55 -3.87 -11.83 -18.70
C ASP A 55 -2.88 -11.70 -17.54
N VAL A 56 -3.45 -11.50 -16.32
CA VAL A 56 -2.67 -11.29 -15.10
C VAL A 56 -2.59 -12.56 -14.27
N HIS A 57 -1.37 -12.89 -13.85
CA HIS A 57 -1.02 -13.96 -12.93
C HIS A 57 -0.41 -13.36 -11.67
N VAL A 58 -0.56 -14.01 -10.51
CA VAL A 58 0.02 -13.56 -9.26
C VAL A 58 0.85 -14.65 -8.61
N ALA A 59 2.06 -14.30 -8.15
CA ALA A 59 2.91 -15.15 -7.34
C ALA A 59 2.93 -14.63 -5.89
N ILE A 60 2.59 -15.51 -4.94
CA ILE A 60 2.58 -15.21 -3.49
C ILE A 60 3.21 -16.39 -2.72
N PRO A 61 3.78 -16.17 -1.51
CA PRO A 61 4.24 -17.27 -0.67
C PRO A 61 3.08 -18.15 -0.19
N ASP A 62 3.34 -19.45 -0.05
CA ASP A 62 2.37 -20.43 0.45
C ASP A 62 2.20 -20.36 1.98
N TYR A 63 1.54 -19.33 2.48
CA TYR A 63 1.28 -19.10 3.90
C TYR A 63 0.18 -20.00 4.46
N ARG A 64 0.42 -21.29 4.53
CA ARG A 64 -0.60 -22.31 4.90
C ARG A 64 -1.32 -22.02 6.21
N ALA A 65 -0.55 -21.67 7.25
CA ALA A 65 -1.14 -21.36 8.55
C ALA A 65 -2.00 -20.10 8.52
N ILE A 66 -1.52 -19.04 7.84
CA ILE A 66 -2.24 -17.77 7.69
C ILE A 66 -3.52 -17.97 6.88
N PHE A 67 -3.43 -18.60 5.69
CA PHE A 67 -4.59 -18.87 4.82
C PHE A 67 -5.67 -19.73 5.48
N SER A 68 -5.30 -20.57 6.43
CA SER A 68 -6.24 -21.41 7.18
C SER A 68 -6.60 -20.85 8.56
N ASP A 69 -6.19 -19.64 8.89
CA ASP A 69 -6.55 -19.01 10.15
C ASP A 69 -8.07 -18.82 10.24
N GLY A 70 -8.61 -19.03 11.44
CA GLY A 70 -10.06 -19.01 11.65
C GLY A 70 -10.85 -20.24 11.19
N LEU A 71 -10.26 -21.17 10.41
CA LEU A 71 -10.91 -22.43 10.03
C LEU A 71 -10.85 -23.44 11.17
N ALA A 72 -11.95 -24.20 11.35
CA ALA A 72 -11.97 -25.34 12.27
C ALA A 72 -10.92 -26.40 11.83
N PRO A 73 -10.30 -27.17 12.76
CA PRO A 73 -9.23 -28.13 12.43
C PRO A 73 -9.58 -29.12 11.30
N VAL A 74 -10.80 -29.64 11.29
CA VAL A 74 -11.30 -30.55 10.25
C VAL A 74 -11.34 -29.85 8.87
N LEU A 75 -11.76 -28.58 8.84
CA LEU A 75 -11.84 -27.80 7.61
C LEU A 75 -10.44 -27.42 7.09
N LYS A 76 -9.45 -27.22 7.98
CA LYS A 76 -8.05 -26.98 7.59
C LYS A 76 -7.49 -28.16 6.79
N GLU A 77 -7.76 -29.38 7.25
CA GLU A 77 -7.29 -30.60 6.57
C GLU A 77 -7.94 -30.79 5.20
N GLU A 78 -9.25 -30.55 5.11
CA GLU A 78 -9.98 -30.59 3.85
C GLU A 78 -9.55 -29.48 2.89
N PHE A 79 -9.35 -28.27 3.37
CA PHE A 79 -8.81 -27.14 2.59
C PHE A 79 -7.49 -27.50 1.90
N HIS A 80 -6.54 -28.09 2.64
CA HIS A 80 -5.27 -28.53 2.07
C HIS A 80 -5.40 -29.68 1.05
N LYS A 81 -6.40 -30.57 1.21
CA LYS A 81 -6.68 -31.65 0.25
C LYS A 81 -7.32 -31.12 -1.02
N ILE A 82 -8.28 -30.20 -0.88
CA ILE A 82 -8.99 -29.57 -2.01
C ILE A 82 -8.01 -28.75 -2.84
N ARG A 83 -7.18 -27.93 -2.19
CA ARG A 83 -6.17 -27.10 -2.84
C ARG A 83 -5.23 -27.89 -3.78
N ARG A 84 -4.83 -29.10 -3.40
CA ARG A 84 -4.01 -29.98 -4.24
C ARG A 84 -4.75 -30.52 -5.49
N LYS A 85 -6.08 -30.50 -5.47
CA LYS A 85 -6.91 -31.06 -6.54
C LYS A 85 -7.51 -30.03 -7.48
N MET A 86 -7.48 -28.77 -7.08
CA MET A 86 -8.00 -27.64 -7.84
C MET A 86 -6.86 -26.64 -8.07
N PRO A 87 -6.03 -26.83 -9.09
CA PRO A 87 -5.01 -25.86 -9.43
C PRO A 87 -5.66 -24.55 -9.83
N ASP A 88 -5.15 -23.47 -9.30
CA ASP A 88 -5.53 -22.12 -9.68
C ASP A 88 -4.67 -21.69 -10.85
N ASP A 89 -5.22 -21.56 -12.04
CA ASP A 89 -4.47 -21.31 -13.27
C ASP A 89 -3.71 -19.95 -13.25
N ARG A 90 -4.18 -18.99 -12.42
CA ARG A 90 -3.64 -17.62 -12.36
C ARG A 90 -3.01 -17.26 -11.02
N ILE A 91 -3.06 -18.14 -10.03
CA ILE A 91 -2.49 -17.94 -8.69
C ILE A 91 -1.39 -18.97 -8.47
N HIS A 92 -0.16 -18.49 -8.30
CA HIS A 92 1.02 -19.33 -8.17
C HIS A 92 1.58 -19.21 -6.75
N LEU A 93 1.51 -20.29 -6.01
CA LEU A 93 1.99 -20.34 -4.64
C LEU A 93 3.47 -20.78 -4.61
N ALA A 94 4.32 -19.96 -4.01
CA ALA A 94 5.70 -20.30 -3.74
C ALA A 94 5.76 -21.31 -2.59
N GLU A 95 5.89 -22.59 -2.92
CA GLU A 95 5.82 -23.70 -1.97
C GLU A 95 7.17 -23.95 -1.27
N ASP A 96 7.32 -23.43 -0.05
CA ASP A 96 8.45 -23.71 0.82
C ASP A 96 8.03 -23.88 2.27
N ARG A 97 8.73 -24.77 3.01
CA ARG A 97 8.47 -24.99 4.43
C ARG A 97 8.63 -23.74 5.30
N ALA A 98 9.42 -22.78 4.84
CA ALA A 98 9.61 -21.50 5.51
C ALA A 98 8.29 -20.75 5.72
N PHE A 99 7.29 -20.95 4.83
CA PHE A 99 6.01 -20.27 4.89
C PHE A 99 4.90 -21.04 5.60
N TYR A 100 5.04 -22.38 5.71
CA TYR A 100 3.92 -23.24 6.09
C TYR A 100 3.39 -23.03 7.51
N TYR A 101 4.26 -22.62 8.44
CA TYR A 101 3.96 -22.63 9.87
C TYR A 101 4.00 -21.23 10.50
N ILE A 102 4.32 -20.21 9.74
CA ILE A 102 4.32 -18.85 10.24
C ILE A 102 2.89 -18.32 10.35
N ASN A 103 2.64 -17.51 11.37
CA ASN A 103 1.33 -16.91 11.67
C ASN A 103 1.28 -15.42 11.33
N ARG A 104 2.34 -14.86 10.76
CA ARG A 104 2.46 -13.48 10.28
C ARG A 104 3.45 -13.41 9.12
N VAL A 105 3.21 -12.47 8.21
CA VAL A 105 4.01 -12.30 6.98
C VAL A 105 5.45 -11.89 7.29
N TYR A 106 5.66 -11.00 8.25
CA TYR A 106 6.99 -10.54 8.67
C TYR A 106 7.33 -10.98 10.09
N SER A 107 8.57 -11.38 10.29
CA SER A 107 9.16 -11.69 11.60
C SER A 107 9.65 -10.40 12.29
N ASP A 108 9.75 -10.43 13.61
CA ASP A 108 10.42 -9.36 14.38
C ASP A 108 11.95 -9.37 14.18
N TYR A 109 12.49 -10.43 13.59
CA TYR A 109 13.93 -10.62 13.36
C TYR A 109 14.27 -10.39 11.90
N GLY A 110 15.15 -9.40 11.63
CA GLY A 110 15.55 -9.03 10.27
C GLY A 110 16.14 -10.19 9.46
N THR A 111 16.97 -11.05 10.08
CA THR A 111 17.57 -12.21 9.42
C THR A 111 16.53 -13.24 8.96
N GLU A 112 15.46 -13.44 9.73
CA GLU A 112 14.37 -14.33 9.33
C GLU A 112 13.61 -13.78 8.13
N ASN A 113 13.36 -12.48 8.10
CA ASN A 113 12.72 -11.83 6.94
C ASN A 113 13.57 -12.00 5.66
N ILE A 114 14.91 -11.93 5.76
CA ILE A 114 15.80 -12.19 4.62
C ILE A 114 15.65 -13.66 4.14
N LYS A 115 15.61 -14.62 5.06
CA LYS A 115 15.40 -16.03 4.70
C LYS A 115 14.07 -16.26 3.99
N LEU A 116 12.98 -15.64 4.50
CA LEU A 116 11.66 -15.70 3.86
C LEU A 116 11.69 -15.09 2.47
N ALA A 117 12.30 -13.91 2.32
CA ALA A 117 12.42 -13.24 1.04
C ALA A 117 13.22 -14.07 0.02
N LEU A 118 14.32 -14.69 0.43
CA LEU A 118 15.12 -15.56 -0.45
C LEU A 118 14.40 -16.86 -0.81
N ALA A 119 13.68 -17.49 0.12
CA ALA A 119 12.86 -18.65 -0.18
C ALA A 119 11.77 -18.30 -1.21
N PHE A 120 11.11 -17.15 -1.05
CA PHE A 120 10.11 -16.67 -2.01
C PHE A 120 10.70 -16.46 -3.39
N GLN A 121 11.78 -15.69 -3.49
CA GLN A 121 12.43 -15.39 -4.75
C GLN A 121 12.97 -16.65 -5.44
N ARG A 122 13.50 -17.60 -4.69
CA ARG A 122 13.95 -18.91 -5.22
C ARG A 122 12.80 -19.64 -5.92
N GLU A 123 11.65 -19.76 -5.26
CA GLU A 123 10.49 -20.44 -5.87
C GLU A 123 9.97 -19.70 -7.10
N VAL A 124 9.95 -18.37 -7.04
CA VAL A 124 9.54 -17.55 -8.20
C VAL A 124 10.51 -17.76 -9.38
N ILE A 125 11.82 -17.69 -9.13
CA ILE A 125 12.85 -17.80 -10.16
C ILE A 125 12.90 -19.20 -10.76
N ASN A 126 12.95 -20.23 -9.89
CA ASN A 126 13.22 -21.60 -10.33
C ASN A 126 11.97 -22.36 -10.81
N ASN A 127 10.78 -22.00 -10.32
CA ASN A 127 9.57 -22.77 -10.55
C ASN A 127 8.45 -21.95 -11.21
N ILE A 128 8.13 -20.76 -10.69
CA ILE A 128 6.94 -20.02 -11.14
C ILE A 128 7.18 -19.35 -12.51
N ILE A 129 8.29 -18.64 -12.69
CA ILE A 129 8.58 -17.96 -13.97
C ILE A 129 8.69 -18.97 -15.12
N PRO A 130 9.42 -20.12 -15.00
CA PRO A 130 9.45 -21.14 -16.03
C PRO A 130 8.08 -21.75 -16.35
N HIS A 131 7.21 -21.90 -15.34
CA HIS A 131 5.86 -22.43 -15.52
C HIS A 131 4.92 -21.42 -16.19
N VAL A 132 4.92 -20.18 -15.72
CA VAL A 132 4.02 -19.12 -16.20
C VAL A 132 4.43 -18.60 -17.57
N GLN A 133 5.74 -18.53 -17.83
CA GLN A 133 6.31 -17.91 -19.05
C GLN A 133 5.76 -16.49 -19.31
N PRO A 134 5.93 -15.55 -18.38
CA PRO A 134 5.35 -14.23 -18.51
C PRO A 134 6.05 -13.39 -19.58
N ASP A 135 5.28 -12.54 -20.27
CA ASP A 135 5.81 -11.50 -21.16
C ASP A 135 6.36 -10.30 -20.37
N LEU A 136 5.86 -10.09 -19.15
CA LEU A 136 6.28 -9.02 -18.24
C LEU A 136 6.19 -9.49 -16.79
N ILE A 137 7.19 -9.13 -15.97
CA ILE A 137 7.19 -9.37 -14.53
C ILE A 137 7.04 -8.03 -13.81
N HIS A 138 6.12 -7.96 -12.83
CA HIS A 138 5.97 -6.82 -11.93
C HIS A 138 6.31 -7.23 -10.50
N CYS A 139 7.43 -6.75 -10.00
CA CYS A 139 7.97 -7.02 -8.67
C CYS A 139 7.62 -5.90 -7.68
N ASN A 140 7.36 -6.28 -6.43
CA ASN A 140 6.97 -5.36 -5.36
C ASN A 140 7.93 -5.42 -4.18
N ASP A 141 8.64 -4.33 -3.94
CA ASP A 141 9.52 -4.07 -2.80
C ASP A 141 10.73 -5.02 -2.66
N TRP A 142 11.57 -4.81 -1.66
CA TRP A 142 12.85 -5.46 -1.43
C TRP A 142 12.78 -7.00 -1.36
N MET A 143 11.65 -7.57 -0.93
CA MET A 143 11.45 -9.03 -0.88
C MET A 143 11.43 -9.71 -2.26
N THR A 144 11.39 -8.92 -3.33
CA THR A 144 11.43 -9.39 -4.72
C THR A 144 12.64 -8.84 -5.49
N GLY A 145 13.60 -8.23 -4.79
CA GLY A 145 14.67 -7.41 -5.35
C GLY A 145 15.72 -8.13 -6.21
N LEU A 146 15.84 -9.47 -6.13
CA LEU A 146 16.73 -10.26 -6.99
C LEU A 146 16.07 -10.63 -8.33
N ILE A 147 14.74 -10.69 -8.39
CA ILE A 147 14.00 -11.14 -9.57
C ILE A 147 14.27 -10.24 -10.79
N PRO A 148 14.33 -8.89 -10.68
CA PRO A 148 14.68 -8.05 -11.81
C PRO A 148 16.05 -8.34 -12.43
N ALA A 149 17.04 -8.72 -11.60
CA ALA A 149 18.38 -9.08 -12.09
C ALA A 149 18.35 -10.37 -12.93
N MET A 150 17.60 -11.36 -12.48
CA MET A 150 17.39 -12.60 -13.21
C MET A 150 16.54 -12.37 -14.46
N ALA A 151 15.45 -11.61 -14.37
CA ALA A 151 14.58 -11.28 -15.50
C ALA A 151 15.37 -10.58 -16.64
N ARG A 152 16.30 -9.68 -16.28
CA ARG A 152 17.22 -9.06 -17.25
C ARG A 152 18.09 -10.09 -17.96
N GLN A 153 18.58 -11.09 -17.23
CA GLN A 153 19.43 -12.14 -17.80
C GLN A 153 18.69 -13.03 -18.80
N ILE A 154 17.41 -13.28 -18.59
CA ILE A 154 16.57 -14.09 -19.51
C ILE A 154 15.77 -13.25 -20.51
N GLY A 155 15.96 -11.92 -20.54
CA GLY A 155 15.36 -11.03 -21.52
C GLY A 155 13.86 -10.72 -21.31
N ILE A 156 13.32 -10.94 -20.10
CA ILE A 156 11.93 -10.58 -19.78
C ILE A 156 11.86 -9.17 -19.20
N PRO A 157 11.05 -8.25 -19.75
CA PRO A 157 10.82 -6.94 -19.17
C PRO A 157 10.34 -7.03 -17.71
N CYS A 158 10.97 -6.25 -16.82
CA CYS A 158 10.60 -6.23 -15.40
C CYS A 158 10.33 -4.80 -14.93
N LEU A 159 9.12 -4.58 -14.39
CA LEU A 159 8.76 -3.42 -13.59
C LEU A 159 9.05 -3.71 -12.12
N PHE A 160 9.66 -2.76 -11.42
CA PHE A 160 9.90 -2.85 -9.97
C PHE A 160 9.23 -1.68 -9.25
N THR A 161 8.25 -1.96 -8.37
CA THR A 161 7.57 -0.94 -7.58
C THR A 161 8.19 -0.83 -6.19
N VAL A 162 8.61 0.40 -5.85
CA VAL A 162 9.15 0.79 -4.55
C VAL A 162 8.01 1.38 -3.70
N HIS A 163 7.53 0.61 -2.73
CA HIS A 163 6.50 1.05 -1.78
C HIS A 163 7.09 1.77 -0.56
N ASN A 164 8.33 1.42 -0.21
CA ASN A 164 9.08 2.05 0.86
C ASN A 164 10.58 2.05 0.54
N VAL A 165 11.35 2.88 1.23
CA VAL A 165 12.79 3.05 1.00
C VAL A 165 13.66 2.27 2.00
N HIS A 166 13.10 1.29 2.70
CA HIS A 166 13.85 0.41 3.59
C HIS A 166 14.71 -0.54 2.78
N THR A 167 16.02 -0.47 3.00
CA THR A 167 17.00 -1.35 2.36
C THR A 167 17.35 -2.52 3.27
N VAL A 168 17.61 -3.67 2.67
CA VAL A 168 18.03 -4.90 3.35
C VAL A 168 19.22 -5.48 2.62
N LYS A 169 20.30 -5.80 3.34
CA LYS A 169 21.55 -6.31 2.76
C LYS A 169 21.79 -7.77 3.11
N THR A 170 22.38 -8.49 2.16
CA THR A 170 22.81 -9.88 2.32
C THR A 170 24.06 -10.15 1.45
N THR A 171 24.69 -11.33 1.54
CA THR A 171 25.84 -11.70 0.71
C THR A 171 25.44 -12.67 -0.39
N LEU A 172 26.24 -12.78 -1.45
CA LEU A 172 26.03 -13.80 -2.48
C LEU A 172 26.07 -15.22 -1.90
N ALA A 173 27.01 -15.49 -0.99
CA ALA A 173 27.09 -16.77 -0.29
C ALA A 173 25.77 -17.12 0.41
N PHE A 174 25.15 -16.16 1.12
CA PHE A 174 23.89 -16.40 1.81
C PHE A 174 22.72 -16.60 0.83
N ILE A 175 22.73 -15.92 -0.33
CA ILE A 175 21.76 -16.12 -1.40
C ILE A 175 21.87 -17.54 -1.97
N GLU A 176 23.10 -17.99 -2.27
CA GLU A 176 23.37 -19.33 -2.83
C GLU A 176 23.05 -20.45 -1.84
N ASP A 177 23.35 -20.26 -0.56
CA ASP A 177 22.99 -21.21 0.51
C ASP A 177 21.47 -21.43 0.61
N ARG A 178 20.66 -20.56 0.03
CA ARG A 178 19.20 -20.68 -0.08
C ARG A 178 18.73 -21.25 -1.41
N GLY A 179 19.65 -21.70 -2.27
CA GLY A 179 19.33 -22.39 -3.52
C GLY A 179 19.01 -21.45 -4.70
N ILE A 180 19.51 -20.24 -4.67
CA ILE A 180 19.46 -19.30 -5.80
C ILE A 180 20.85 -19.28 -6.46
N ASP A 181 20.95 -19.63 -7.74
CA ASP A 181 22.20 -19.54 -8.50
C ASP A 181 22.52 -18.08 -8.84
N ALA A 182 23.06 -17.37 -7.85
CA ALA A 182 23.42 -15.95 -8.01
C ALA A 182 24.56 -15.75 -9.01
N ALA A 183 25.40 -16.75 -9.27
CA ALA A 183 26.47 -16.67 -10.24
C ALA A 183 25.97 -16.36 -11.65
N TYR A 184 24.74 -16.77 -11.97
CA TYR A 184 24.11 -16.54 -13.27
C TYR A 184 23.79 -15.07 -13.55
N PHE A 185 23.49 -14.24 -12.50
CA PHE A 185 23.02 -12.86 -12.67
C PHE A 185 23.67 -11.83 -11.73
N TRP A 186 24.74 -12.19 -10.98
CA TRP A 186 25.37 -11.33 -10.00
C TRP A 186 25.79 -9.95 -10.53
N GLN A 187 26.18 -9.86 -11.80
CA GLN A 187 26.56 -8.60 -12.44
C GLN A 187 25.42 -7.58 -12.54
N ASN A 188 24.19 -8.04 -12.43
CA ASN A 188 22.99 -7.21 -12.40
C ASN A 188 22.54 -6.84 -10.97
N LEU A 189 23.32 -7.18 -9.94
CA LEU A 189 23.03 -6.83 -8.55
C LEU A 189 23.79 -5.57 -8.13
N TYR A 190 23.25 -4.88 -7.14
CA TYR A 190 23.88 -3.70 -6.56
C TYR A 190 24.65 -4.08 -5.29
N PHE A 191 25.97 -3.92 -5.34
CA PHE A 191 26.87 -4.21 -4.23
C PHE A 191 27.23 -2.94 -3.45
N GLU A 192 27.53 -3.09 -2.17
CA GLU A 192 27.99 -1.98 -1.33
C GLU A 192 29.32 -1.39 -1.83
N ASN A 193 30.22 -2.26 -2.27
CA ASN A 193 31.48 -1.89 -2.91
C ASN A 193 31.52 -2.42 -4.34
N MET A 194 32.21 -1.72 -5.23
CA MET A 194 32.34 -2.17 -6.62
C MET A 194 32.88 -3.62 -6.67
N ALA A 195 32.12 -4.50 -7.30
CA ALA A 195 32.45 -5.92 -7.42
C ALA A 195 33.15 -6.18 -8.76
N ASN A 196 34.44 -6.50 -8.72
CA ASN A 196 35.22 -6.77 -9.94
C ASN A 196 35.24 -8.27 -10.29
N HIS A 197 35.10 -9.13 -9.29
CA HIS A 197 35.13 -10.59 -9.44
C HIS A 197 34.09 -11.24 -8.54
N TYR A 198 33.45 -12.28 -9.06
CA TYR A 198 32.41 -13.01 -8.35
C TYR A 198 32.91 -13.54 -6.99
N GLU A 199 34.04 -14.29 -7.00
CA GLU A 199 34.59 -14.91 -5.77
C GLU A 199 34.98 -13.86 -4.71
N ALA A 200 35.54 -12.72 -5.12
CA ALA A 200 35.89 -11.66 -4.19
C ALA A 200 34.65 -10.95 -3.57
N ALA A 201 33.53 -10.94 -4.30
CA ALA A 201 32.29 -10.34 -3.83
C ALA A 201 31.44 -11.29 -2.96
N ARG A 202 31.64 -12.61 -3.14
CA ARG A 202 30.74 -13.67 -2.65
C ARG A 202 30.50 -13.65 -1.14
N GLU A 203 31.56 -13.56 -0.33
CA GLU A 203 31.48 -13.70 1.13
C GLU A 203 31.35 -12.36 1.86
N ALA A 204 32.04 -11.32 1.38
CA ALA A 204 32.32 -10.10 2.16
C ALA A 204 31.73 -8.80 1.59
N ASN A 205 31.16 -8.83 0.35
CA ASN A 205 30.60 -7.63 -0.26
C ASN A 205 29.07 -7.72 -0.27
N PRO A 206 28.37 -6.97 0.60
CA PRO A 206 26.93 -7.06 0.70
C PRO A 206 26.20 -6.58 -0.57
N VAL A 207 25.15 -7.31 -0.92
CA VAL A 207 24.16 -6.94 -1.93
C VAL A 207 22.99 -6.26 -1.23
N ASP A 208 22.61 -5.09 -1.67
CA ASP A 208 21.38 -4.41 -1.23
C ASP A 208 20.19 -4.85 -2.08
N LEU A 209 19.19 -5.47 -1.46
CA LEU A 209 18.07 -6.09 -2.20
C LEU A 209 17.16 -5.05 -2.87
N LEU A 210 16.82 -3.96 -2.18
CA LEU A 210 15.96 -2.92 -2.75
C LEU A 210 16.67 -2.18 -3.89
N THR A 211 17.92 -1.76 -3.65
CA THR A 211 18.72 -1.07 -4.67
C THR A 211 19.02 -1.97 -5.87
N SER A 212 19.23 -3.28 -5.66
CA SER A 212 19.36 -4.26 -6.75
C SER A 212 18.11 -4.34 -7.61
N GLY A 213 16.94 -4.36 -6.98
CA GLY A 213 15.66 -4.32 -7.69
C GLY A 213 15.55 -3.09 -8.59
N VAL A 214 15.84 -1.91 -8.06
CA VAL A 214 15.84 -0.65 -8.82
C VAL A 214 16.89 -0.67 -9.92
N PHE A 215 18.12 -1.07 -9.62
CA PHE A 215 19.24 -1.11 -10.57
C PHE A 215 18.95 -2.02 -11.77
N ALA A 216 18.51 -3.25 -11.50
CA ALA A 216 18.30 -4.26 -12.51
C ALA A 216 17.00 -4.11 -13.30
N ALA A 217 15.95 -3.55 -12.73
CA ALA A 217 14.65 -3.42 -13.39
C ALA A 217 14.75 -2.63 -14.72
N HIS A 218 13.92 -2.99 -15.69
CA HIS A 218 13.79 -2.23 -16.93
C HIS A 218 13.08 -0.91 -16.70
N PHE A 219 12.08 -0.92 -15.83
CA PHE A 219 11.34 0.27 -15.41
C PHE A 219 11.08 0.25 -13.92
N VAL A 220 11.02 1.42 -13.27
CA VAL A 220 10.76 1.55 -11.84
C VAL A 220 9.53 2.41 -11.62
N ASN A 221 8.65 1.97 -10.74
CA ASN A 221 7.59 2.79 -10.20
C ASN A 221 7.87 3.14 -8.73
N VAL A 222 7.68 4.40 -8.37
CA VAL A 222 7.59 4.84 -6.97
C VAL A 222 6.16 5.30 -6.74
N VAL A 223 5.56 4.93 -5.61
CA VAL A 223 4.11 5.07 -5.38
C VAL A 223 3.59 6.52 -5.21
N SER A 224 4.38 7.50 -5.62
CA SER A 224 4.04 8.92 -5.68
C SER A 224 5.04 9.67 -6.56
N PRO A 225 4.59 10.52 -7.50
CA PRO A 225 5.46 11.40 -8.27
C PRO A 225 6.26 12.36 -7.39
N ASN A 226 5.61 12.98 -6.41
CA ASN A 226 6.29 13.92 -5.51
C ASN A 226 7.26 13.22 -4.56
N PHE A 227 6.95 12.03 -4.06
CA PHE A 227 7.89 11.27 -3.23
C PHE A 227 9.16 10.90 -4.01
N LEU A 228 9.02 10.49 -5.27
CA LEU A 228 10.17 10.27 -6.16
C LEU A 228 11.01 11.55 -6.32
N ALA A 229 10.37 12.69 -6.54
CA ALA A 229 11.06 13.99 -6.65
C ALA A 229 11.75 14.39 -5.35
N GLU A 230 11.11 14.17 -4.19
CA GLU A 230 11.70 14.43 -2.87
C GLU A 230 12.93 13.55 -2.60
N ILE A 231 12.89 12.26 -2.95
CA ILE A 231 14.05 11.36 -2.84
C ILE A 231 15.20 11.88 -3.69
N ILE A 232 14.97 12.16 -4.97
CA ILE A 232 16.00 12.57 -5.92
C ILE A 232 16.62 13.92 -5.51
N SER A 233 15.81 14.88 -5.05
CA SER A 233 16.28 16.18 -4.59
C SER A 233 17.07 16.12 -3.27
N GLY A 234 16.98 14.98 -2.55
CA GLY A 234 17.66 14.80 -1.27
C GLY A 234 16.95 15.45 -0.09
N ARG A 235 15.64 15.62 -0.17
CA ARG A 235 14.82 16.12 0.94
C ARG A 235 14.83 15.18 2.15
N HIS A 236 15.10 13.89 1.91
CA HIS A 236 15.08 12.84 2.92
C HIS A 236 16.49 12.27 3.16
N ASP A 237 17.16 12.71 4.21
CA ASP A 237 18.52 12.30 4.54
C ASP A 237 18.63 10.81 4.93
N PHE A 238 17.54 10.18 5.37
CA PHE A 238 17.50 8.77 5.74
C PHE A 238 17.47 7.81 4.55
N VAL A 239 17.23 8.31 3.33
CA VAL A 239 17.23 7.47 2.12
C VAL A 239 18.67 7.08 1.78
N TYR A 240 18.89 5.78 1.63
CA TYR A 240 20.20 5.22 1.28
C TYR A 240 20.76 5.89 0.00
N PRO A 241 21.96 6.52 0.06
CA PRO A 241 22.47 7.32 -1.05
C PRO A 241 22.56 6.58 -2.40
N PRO A 242 22.98 5.29 -2.46
CA PRO A 242 22.94 4.52 -3.70
C PRO A 242 21.55 4.34 -4.28
N LEU A 243 20.54 4.05 -3.46
CA LEU A 243 19.15 3.95 -3.91
C LEU A 243 18.67 5.26 -4.54
N LYS A 244 18.96 6.39 -3.88
CA LYS A 244 18.69 7.73 -4.41
C LYS A 244 19.35 7.94 -5.77
N GLN A 245 20.62 7.56 -5.90
CA GLN A 245 21.38 7.71 -7.15
C GLN A 245 20.79 6.85 -8.27
N GLU A 246 20.42 5.59 -7.99
CA GLU A 246 19.83 4.70 -8.99
C GLU A 246 18.43 5.16 -9.43
N LEU A 247 17.61 5.67 -8.52
CA LEU A 247 16.34 6.31 -8.87
C LEU A 247 16.54 7.53 -9.76
N ALA A 248 17.54 8.37 -9.46
CA ALA A 248 17.89 9.51 -10.31
C ALA A 248 18.37 9.07 -11.72
N ASN A 249 19.13 7.97 -11.81
CA ASN A 249 19.55 7.39 -13.08
C ASN A 249 18.34 6.90 -13.89
N LYS A 250 17.38 6.23 -13.26
CA LYS A 250 16.13 5.77 -13.89
C LYS A 250 15.31 6.92 -14.43
N VAL A 251 15.17 8.00 -13.66
CA VAL A 251 14.46 9.22 -14.12
C VAL A 251 15.14 9.84 -15.32
N LYS A 252 16.47 9.98 -15.30
CA LYS A 252 17.24 10.51 -16.44
C LYS A 252 17.11 9.66 -17.71
N ALA A 253 16.90 8.35 -17.55
CA ALA A 253 16.73 7.40 -18.64
C ALA A 253 15.27 7.28 -19.12
N ASP A 254 14.34 8.07 -18.57
CA ASP A 254 12.89 7.95 -18.81
C ASP A 254 12.34 6.54 -18.50
N CYS A 255 12.91 5.91 -17.46
CA CYS A 255 12.59 4.56 -17.01
C CYS A 255 12.05 4.56 -15.57
N ALA A 256 11.46 5.66 -15.12
CA ALA A 256 10.81 5.76 -13.81
C ALA A 256 9.49 6.50 -13.89
N ALA A 257 8.52 6.06 -13.11
CA ALA A 257 7.22 6.69 -12.97
C ALA A 257 6.83 6.84 -11.49
N GLY A 258 5.85 7.71 -11.21
CA GLY A 258 5.16 7.79 -9.94
C GLY A 258 3.69 7.49 -10.17
N ILE A 259 3.24 6.27 -9.81
CA ILE A 259 1.83 5.88 -9.91
C ILE A 259 1.29 5.71 -8.50
N LEU A 260 0.28 6.52 -8.15
CA LEU A 260 -0.37 6.47 -6.85
C LEU A 260 -1.17 5.18 -6.67
N ASN A 261 -1.15 4.64 -5.45
CA ASN A 261 -2.08 3.62 -5.03
C ASN A 261 -3.49 4.20 -4.89
N ALA A 262 -4.50 3.36 -4.78
CA ALA A 262 -5.87 3.77 -4.47
C ALA A 262 -6.39 3.05 -3.22
N PRO A 263 -7.38 3.64 -2.51
CA PRO A 263 -8.07 2.99 -1.40
C PRO A 263 -8.81 1.72 -1.84
N ASP A 264 -8.92 0.76 -0.92
CA ASP A 264 -9.76 -0.43 -1.14
C ASP A 264 -11.21 -0.03 -1.40
N PRO A 265 -11.93 -0.68 -2.33
CA PRO A 265 -13.34 -0.38 -2.64
C PRO A 265 -14.30 -0.53 -1.46
N SER A 266 -13.93 -1.25 -0.40
CA SER A 266 -14.72 -1.33 0.84
C SER A 266 -14.84 0.02 1.56
N PHE A 267 -13.93 0.96 1.29
CA PHE A 267 -14.02 2.33 1.82
C PHE A 267 -15.00 3.19 1.00
N ASP A 268 -16.27 2.82 1.02
CA ASP A 268 -17.37 3.58 0.44
C ASP A 268 -18.49 3.76 1.49
N PRO A 269 -18.77 4.99 1.97
CA PRO A 269 -19.76 5.21 3.01
C PRO A 269 -21.18 4.80 2.61
N ALA A 270 -21.46 4.59 1.31
CA ALA A 270 -22.77 4.13 0.85
C ALA A 270 -22.99 2.62 1.06
N THR A 271 -21.90 1.84 1.10
CA THR A 271 -21.95 0.37 1.16
C THR A 271 -21.16 -0.23 2.32
N ASP A 272 -20.41 0.58 3.06
CA ASP A 272 -19.57 0.15 4.17
C ASP A 272 -20.41 -0.48 5.30
N THR A 273 -20.25 -1.78 5.50
CA THR A 273 -21.01 -2.58 6.48
C THR A 273 -20.64 -2.30 7.93
N GLU A 274 -19.52 -1.62 8.17
CA GLU A 274 -19.06 -1.28 9.52
C GLU A 274 -19.69 0.01 10.06
N LEU A 275 -20.32 0.80 9.20
CA LEU A 275 -21.04 2.00 9.62
C LEU A 275 -22.37 1.65 10.30
N ILE A 276 -22.79 2.49 11.23
CA ILE A 276 -24.10 2.41 11.87
C ILE A 276 -25.19 2.92 10.94
N GLU A 277 -24.90 3.97 10.18
CA GLU A 277 -25.76 4.51 9.15
C GLU A 277 -24.92 4.83 7.92
N ASN A 278 -25.21 4.14 6.81
CA ASN A 278 -24.61 4.41 5.51
C ASN A 278 -25.11 5.74 4.96
N TYR A 279 -24.30 6.38 4.13
CA TYR A 279 -24.66 7.66 3.53
C TYR A 279 -23.94 7.90 2.21
N SER A 280 -24.51 8.80 1.43
CA SER A 280 -23.99 9.29 0.17
C SER A 280 -23.69 10.79 0.26
N PRO A 281 -23.08 11.43 -0.76
CA PRO A 281 -22.95 12.88 -0.79
C PRO A 281 -24.26 13.66 -0.63
N LYS A 282 -25.42 13.03 -0.85
CA LYS A 282 -26.73 13.71 -0.72
C LYS A 282 -27.18 13.84 0.73
N ASP A 283 -26.93 12.84 1.55
CA ASP A 283 -27.44 12.66 2.92
C ASP A 283 -26.35 12.48 3.99
N PHE A 284 -25.09 12.77 3.65
CA PHE A 284 -23.94 12.60 4.56
C PHE A 284 -24.11 13.29 5.93
N VAL A 285 -24.90 14.35 6.02
CA VAL A 285 -25.10 15.09 7.28
C VAL A 285 -25.77 14.23 8.34
N SER A 286 -26.83 13.48 7.96
CA SER A 286 -27.50 12.54 8.90
C SER A 286 -26.64 11.34 9.21
N GLY A 287 -26.03 10.71 8.18
CA GLY A 287 -25.21 9.53 8.39
C GLY A 287 -23.98 9.80 9.25
N LYS A 288 -23.23 10.87 9.00
CA LYS A 288 -22.09 11.26 9.84
C LYS A 288 -22.53 11.57 11.28
N LYS A 289 -23.69 12.19 11.45
CA LYS A 289 -24.25 12.49 12.79
C LYS A 289 -24.53 11.20 13.57
N ALA A 290 -25.17 10.20 12.95
CA ALA A 290 -25.47 8.92 13.60
C ALA A 290 -24.19 8.16 13.96
N ASN A 291 -23.24 8.07 13.04
CA ASN A 291 -21.95 7.44 13.28
C ASN A 291 -21.15 8.15 14.38
N LYS A 292 -21.16 9.50 14.41
CA LYS A 292 -20.52 10.31 15.44
C LYS A 292 -21.12 10.07 16.81
N ALA A 293 -22.44 10.08 16.95
CA ALA A 293 -23.12 9.83 18.22
C ALA A 293 -22.79 8.44 18.76
N PHE A 294 -22.75 7.43 17.89
CA PHE A 294 -22.41 6.07 18.26
C PHE A 294 -20.96 5.96 18.76
N ILE A 295 -19.99 6.52 18.03
CA ILE A 295 -18.57 6.42 18.40
C ILE A 295 -18.28 7.20 19.69
N GLN A 296 -18.89 8.37 19.88
CA GLN A 296 -18.80 9.14 21.12
C GLN A 296 -19.23 8.32 22.32
N LYS A 297 -20.41 7.70 22.25
CA LYS A 297 -20.93 6.82 23.31
C LYS A 297 -20.05 5.60 23.52
N LYS A 298 -19.61 4.93 22.45
CA LYS A 298 -18.75 3.73 22.51
C LYS A 298 -17.42 4.01 23.20
N LEU A 299 -16.84 5.19 22.96
CA LEU A 299 -15.51 5.56 23.46
C LEU A 299 -15.54 6.43 24.72
N GLY A 300 -16.72 6.68 25.31
CA GLY A 300 -16.85 7.49 26.52
C GLY A 300 -16.55 8.98 26.32
N LEU A 301 -16.66 9.47 25.10
CA LEU A 301 -16.49 10.89 24.78
C LEU A 301 -17.76 11.68 25.12
N ILE A 302 -17.63 13.00 25.23
CA ILE A 302 -18.80 13.88 25.40
C ILE A 302 -19.72 13.71 24.18
N GLU A 303 -20.96 13.28 24.41
CA GLU A 303 -21.98 13.16 23.38
C GLU A 303 -22.44 14.55 22.94
N ASN A 304 -21.90 15.02 21.82
CA ASN A 304 -22.23 16.31 21.21
C ASN A 304 -22.06 16.23 19.69
N GLU A 305 -23.17 16.24 18.98
CA GLU A 305 -23.20 16.18 17.51
C GLU A 305 -22.46 17.34 16.84
N ALA A 306 -22.41 18.50 17.51
CA ALA A 306 -21.74 19.71 17.01
C ALA A 306 -20.26 19.78 17.43
N ALA A 307 -19.73 18.76 18.12
CA ALA A 307 -18.32 18.71 18.45
C ALA A 307 -17.48 18.44 17.18
N PRO A 308 -16.48 19.26 16.86
CA PRO A 308 -15.52 18.93 15.82
C PRO A 308 -14.72 17.70 16.23
N MET A 309 -14.64 16.71 15.34
CA MET A 309 -14.00 15.44 15.60
C MET A 309 -12.84 15.23 14.63
N PHE A 310 -11.66 15.06 15.19
CA PHE A 310 -10.43 14.71 14.47
C PHE A 310 -10.12 13.24 14.67
N PHE A 311 -9.68 12.56 13.63
CA PHE A 311 -9.28 11.17 13.66
C PHE A 311 -7.81 11.02 13.23
N TRP A 312 -7.06 10.21 13.98
CA TRP A 312 -5.70 9.81 13.66
C TRP A 312 -5.70 8.38 13.09
N PRO A 313 -5.56 8.19 11.77
CA PRO A 313 -5.74 6.89 11.11
C PRO A 313 -4.46 6.07 10.93
N SER A 314 -3.32 6.53 11.46
CA SER A 314 -2.00 5.93 11.19
C SER A 314 -1.41 5.30 12.43
N ARG A 315 -0.49 4.33 12.25
CA ARG A 315 0.33 3.81 13.36
C ARG A 315 0.98 4.96 14.12
N LEU A 316 1.11 4.82 15.43
CA LEU A 316 1.77 5.80 16.29
C LEU A 316 3.29 5.61 16.24
N ASP A 317 3.86 5.85 15.08
CA ASP A 317 5.29 5.79 14.80
C ASP A 317 5.92 7.18 15.02
N PRO A 318 6.88 7.32 15.95
CA PRO A 318 7.46 8.62 16.27
C PRO A 318 8.35 9.20 15.17
N VAL A 319 8.93 8.36 14.32
CA VAL A 319 9.86 8.78 13.27
C VAL A 319 9.12 9.26 12.04
N GLN A 320 8.17 8.45 11.56
CA GLN A 320 7.47 8.72 10.30
C GLN A 320 6.22 9.58 10.48
N LYS A 321 5.39 9.27 11.48
CA LYS A 321 4.02 9.80 11.55
C LYS A 321 3.86 11.11 12.31
N GLY A 322 4.96 11.70 12.82
CA GLY A 322 4.94 13.04 13.44
C GLY A 322 4.16 13.11 14.75
N CYS A 323 4.07 12.00 15.49
CA CYS A 323 3.34 11.92 16.75
C CYS A 323 3.76 13.00 17.76
N HIS A 324 5.06 13.34 17.79
CA HIS A 324 5.62 14.36 18.66
C HIS A 324 5.02 15.75 18.38
N LEU A 325 4.75 16.10 17.12
CA LEU A 325 4.16 17.40 16.79
C LEU A 325 2.79 17.59 17.44
N LEU A 326 1.96 16.54 17.41
CA LEU A 326 0.65 16.61 18.06
C LEU A 326 0.76 16.51 19.58
N ALA A 327 1.68 15.70 20.13
CA ALA A 327 1.90 15.59 21.56
C ALA A 327 2.25 16.95 22.19
N ASP A 328 3.11 17.73 21.52
CA ASP A 328 3.54 19.07 21.98
C ASP A 328 2.37 20.06 22.06
N ILE A 329 1.38 19.93 21.20
CA ILE A 329 0.27 20.89 21.12
C ILE A 329 -1.09 20.31 21.53
N LEU A 330 -1.19 19.06 21.93
CA LEU A 330 -2.47 18.38 22.20
C LEU A 330 -3.33 19.18 23.19
N TYR A 331 -2.77 19.55 24.33
CA TYR A 331 -3.50 20.35 25.32
C TYR A 331 -3.83 21.76 24.80
N LYS A 332 -2.92 22.39 24.05
CA LYS A 332 -3.16 23.69 23.41
C LYS A 332 -4.36 23.63 22.47
N VAL A 333 -4.46 22.61 21.63
CA VAL A 333 -5.60 22.39 20.72
C VAL A 333 -6.89 22.23 21.51
N LEU A 334 -6.93 21.32 22.49
CA LEU A 334 -8.11 21.06 23.30
C LEU A 334 -8.56 22.31 24.08
N SER A 335 -7.64 23.05 24.68
CA SER A 335 -7.95 24.26 25.45
C SER A 335 -8.43 25.41 24.56
N THR A 336 -7.87 25.58 23.37
CA THR A 336 -8.29 26.62 22.41
C THR A 336 -9.75 26.39 21.96
N TYR A 337 -10.12 25.15 21.69
CA TYR A 337 -11.46 24.78 21.21
C TYR A 337 -12.33 24.13 22.29
N TRP A 338 -12.03 24.43 23.56
CA TRP A 338 -12.74 23.86 24.72
C TRP A 338 -14.25 24.04 24.67
N LYS A 339 -14.71 25.24 24.33
CA LYS A 339 -16.13 25.59 24.25
C LYS A 339 -16.88 24.85 23.14
N GLN A 340 -16.16 24.40 22.12
CA GLN A 340 -16.72 23.64 21.00
C GLN A 340 -16.72 22.13 21.25
N ASN A 341 -16.16 21.68 22.39
CA ASN A 341 -16.00 20.28 22.74
C ASN A 341 -15.18 19.49 21.71
N LEU A 342 -14.12 20.09 21.10
CA LEU A 342 -13.25 19.41 20.15
C LEU A 342 -12.80 18.05 20.68
N GLN A 343 -12.85 17.03 19.83
CA GLN A 343 -12.53 15.64 20.15
C GLN A 343 -11.48 15.08 19.19
N ILE A 344 -10.63 14.21 19.70
CA ILE A 344 -9.63 13.50 18.92
C ILE A 344 -9.73 12.00 19.21
N ILE A 345 -9.75 11.18 18.15
CA ILE A 345 -9.80 9.72 18.24
C ILE A 345 -8.55 9.15 17.60
N PHE A 346 -7.88 8.24 18.30
CA PHE A 346 -6.80 7.43 17.78
C PHE A 346 -7.28 5.97 17.71
N VAL A 347 -7.18 5.36 16.53
CA VAL A 347 -7.38 3.92 16.33
C VAL A 347 -6.09 3.36 15.76
N ALA A 348 -5.09 3.16 16.63
CA ALA A 348 -3.72 2.98 16.18
C ALA A 348 -2.84 2.30 17.23
N ASN A 349 -2.09 1.28 16.81
CA ASN A 349 -1.02 0.69 17.62
C ASN A 349 0.27 1.53 17.51
N GLY A 350 1.12 1.45 18.52
CA GLY A 350 2.45 2.03 18.53
C GLY A 350 2.91 2.52 19.89
N ASN A 351 4.22 2.67 20.03
CA ASN A 351 4.85 3.02 21.32
C ASN A 351 4.44 4.41 21.84
N TYR A 352 3.92 5.28 20.97
CA TYR A 352 3.49 6.62 21.36
C TYR A 352 2.13 6.68 22.07
N GLN A 353 1.37 5.57 22.11
CA GLN A 353 0.12 5.52 22.86
C GLN A 353 0.29 5.91 24.33
N ALA A 354 1.34 5.40 24.99
CA ALA A 354 1.61 5.70 26.41
C ALA A 354 1.83 7.19 26.64
N ILE A 355 2.52 7.88 25.73
CA ILE A 355 2.77 9.32 25.82
C ILE A 355 1.45 10.10 25.75
N PHE A 356 0.62 9.80 24.75
CA PHE A 356 -0.69 10.44 24.64
C PHE A 356 -1.59 10.14 25.83
N LYS A 357 -1.64 8.90 26.33
CA LYS A 357 -2.40 8.54 27.55
C LYS A 357 -1.95 9.35 28.77
N ASN A 358 -0.64 9.52 28.94
CA ASN A 358 -0.11 10.33 30.04
C ASN A 358 -0.52 11.80 29.94
N ILE A 359 -0.46 12.41 28.73
CA ILE A 359 -0.90 13.80 28.51
C ILE A 359 -2.38 13.95 28.82
N ILE A 360 -3.22 13.03 28.34
CA ILE A 360 -4.67 13.06 28.52
C ILE A 360 -5.03 12.97 30.00
N THR A 361 -4.43 12.01 30.73
CA THR A 361 -4.68 11.82 32.16
C THR A 361 -4.17 12.99 33.00
N PHE A 362 -2.99 13.52 32.67
CA PHE A 362 -2.42 14.69 33.35
C PHE A 362 -3.34 15.92 33.27
N HIS A 363 -4.01 16.12 32.12
CA HIS A 363 -4.88 17.26 31.88
C HIS A 363 -6.37 16.98 32.13
N GLY A 364 -6.77 15.76 32.50
CA GLY A 364 -8.16 15.38 32.74
C GLY A 364 -9.05 15.54 31.49
N THR A 365 -8.58 15.07 30.36
CA THR A 365 -9.24 15.25 29.05
C THR A 365 -9.73 13.94 28.41
N GLU A 366 -9.90 12.89 29.20
CA GLU A 366 -10.31 11.54 28.77
C GLU A 366 -11.69 11.54 28.08
N ASN A 367 -12.54 12.48 28.41
CA ASN A 367 -13.86 12.63 27.78
C ASN A 367 -13.82 13.39 26.43
N ARG A 368 -12.63 13.76 25.96
CA ARG A 368 -12.41 14.46 24.67
C ARG A 368 -11.43 13.75 23.76
N VAL A 369 -10.58 12.88 24.30
CA VAL A 369 -9.58 12.15 23.53
C VAL A 369 -9.68 10.67 23.85
N ALA A 370 -9.92 9.86 22.84
CA ALA A 370 -9.93 8.42 22.92
C ALA A 370 -8.70 7.82 22.23
N ILE A 371 -8.04 6.86 22.89
CA ILE A 371 -6.91 6.12 22.33
C ILE A 371 -7.25 4.65 22.40
N CYS A 372 -7.41 4.05 21.21
CA CYS A 372 -7.75 2.65 21.03
C CYS A 372 -6.63 1.94 20.27
N ASP A 373 -6.46 0.65 20.53
CA ASP A 373 -5.69 -0.20 19.67
C ASP A 373 -6.35 -0.27 18.28
N PHE A 374 -5.57 -0.64 17.27
CA PHE A 374 -6.10 -0.81 15.94
C PHE A 374 -7.22 -1.87 15.95
N ASP A 375 -8.36 -1.47 15.43
CA ASP A 375 -9.54 -2.30 15.22
C ASP A 375 -10.15 -1.87 13.88
N PHE A 376 -10.32 -2.81 12.97
CA PHE A 376 -10.80 -2.55 11.61
C PHE A 376 -12.19 -1.88 11.59
N ARG A 377 -13.13 -2.38 12.38
CA ARG A 377 -14.49 -1.81 12.46
C ARG A 377 -14.48 -0.40 13.02
N LEU A 378 -13.63 -0.18 14.04
CA LEU A 378 -13.51 1.14 14.65
C LEU A 378 -12.83 2.14 13.72
N GLU A 379 -11.89 1.71 12.89
CA GLU A 379 -11.26 2.55 11.86
C GLU A 379 -12.30 3.05 10.85
N HIS A 380 -13.09 2.16 10.26
CA HIS A 380 -14.17 2.51 9.31
C HIS A 380 -15.19 3.45 9.95
N LEU A 381 -15.64 3.12 11.16
CA LEU A 381 -16.56 3.96 11.91
C LEU A 381 -15.97 5.35 12.21
N ALA A 382 -14.67 5.43 12.52
CA ALA A 382 -13.99 6.69 12.76
C ALA A 382 -13.93 7.57 11.49
N TYR A 383 -13.66 7.01 10.31
CA TYR A 383 -13.81 7.74 9.04
C TYR A 383 -15.23 8.25 8.84
N GLY A 384 -16.24 7.41 9.09
CA GLY A 384 -17.66 7.77 8.99
C GLY A 384 -18.08 8.89 9.92
N ALA A 385 -17.47 8.98 11.11
CA ALA A 385 -17.81 9.94 12.15
C ALA A 385 -17.01 11.25 12.10
N ALA A 386 -15.72 11.19 11.73
CA ALA A 386 -14.79 12.31 11.82
C ALA A 386 -15.11 13.45 10.84
N ASP A 387 -14.81 14.67 11.23
CA ASP A 387 -14.84 15.84 10.36
C ASP A 387 -13.49 16.07 9.68
N PHE A 388 -12.41 15.67 10.35
CA PHE A 388 -11.04 15.81 9.87
C PHE A 388 -10.20 14.59 10.23
N ILE A 389 -9.14 14.35 9.45
CA ILE A 389 -8.07 13.43 9.84
C ILE A 389 -6.76 14.18 10.08
N LEU A 390 -5.91 13.63 10.94
CA LEU A 390 -4.58 14.17 11.25
C LEU A 390 -3.48 13.30 10.64
N MET A 391 -2.69 13.89 9.74
CA MET A 391 -1.56 13.22 9.08
C MET A 391 -0.30 14.10 9.08
N PRO A 392 0.29 14.40 10.23
CA PRO A 392 1.51 15.21 10.29
C PRO A 392 2.78 14.39 10.02
N SER A 393 2.74 13.54 8.99
CA SER A 393 3.86 12.66 8.63
C SER A 393 5.10 13.44 8.20
N SER A 394 6.29 13.04 8.64
CA SER A 394 7.55 13.63 8.19
C SER A 394 7.83 13.29 6.72
N PHE A 395 7.46 12.10 6.32
CA PHE A 395 7.42 11.63 4.94
C PHE A 395 6.28 10.62 4.75
N GLU A 396 5.72 10.56 3.55
CA GLU A 396 4.65 9.63 3.22
C GLU A 396 4.82 9.13 1.77
N PRO A 397 5.29 7.88 1.56
CA PRO A 397 5.52 7.40 0.20
C PRO A 397 4.29 7.53 -0.71
N CYS A 398 3.15 7.08 -0.26
CA CYS A 398 1.86 7.29 -0.93
C CYS A 398 0.82 7.82 0.06
N GLY A 399 0.56 7.06 1.13
CA GLY A 399 -0.56 7.29 2.02
C GLY A 399 -1.89 6.87 1.38
N LEU A 400 -2.77 6.29 2.19
CA LEU A 400 -4.15 5.98 1.79
C LEU A 400 -5.16 6.83 2.59
N PRO A 401 -4.94 7.11 3.87
CA PRO A 401 -5.93 7.80 4.70
C PRO A 401 -6.38 9.15 4.13
N GLN A 402 -5.48 9.94 3.53
CA GLN A 402 -5.82 11.23 2.92
C GLN A 402 -6.65 11.10 1.63
N MET A 403 -6.73 9.91 1.04
CA MET A 403 -7.63 9.59 -0.06
C MET A 403 -8.95 9.01 0.44
N ILE A 404 -8.91 8.18 1.49
CA ILE A 404 -10.09 7.57 2.11
C ILE A 404 -10.98 8.63 2.78
N ALA A 405 -10.39 9.46 3.62
CA ALA A 405 -11.15 10.39 4.45
C ALA A 405 -12.07 11.34 3.64
N PRO A 406 -11.63 11.94 2.52
CA PRO A 406 -12.50 12.78 1.69
C PRO A 406 -13.67 12.03 1.08
N ILE A 407 -13.55 10.72 0.78
CA ILE A 407 -14.66 9.87 0.32
C ILE A 407 -15.75 9.82 1.40
N TYR A 408 -15.36 9.75 2.68
CA TYR A 408 -16.28 9.82 3.83
C TYR A 408 -16.67 11.26 4.24
N GLY A 409 -16.17 12.27 3.54
CA GLY A 409 -16.44 13.68 3.88
C GLY A 409 -15.70 14.17 5.12
N ALA A 410 -14.56 13.54 5.45
CA ALA A 410 -13.59 14.01 6.44
C ALA A 410 -12.38 14.62 5.71
N LEU A 411 -11.95 15.82 6.07
CA LEU A 411 -10.91 16.52 5.34
C LEU A 411 -9.52 16.30 5.97
N PRO A 412 -8.47 16.03 5.18
CA PRO A 412 -7.11 15.90 5.70
C PRO A 412 -6.57 17.22 6.26
N VAL A 413 -5.95 17.14 7.44
CA VAL A 413 -5.05 18.13 8.03
C VAL A 413 -3.68 17.48 8.04
N ALA A 414 -2.80 17.84 7.11
CA ALA A 414 -1.65 17.02 6.79
C ALA A 414 -0.39 17.84 6.47
N HIS A 415 0.78 17.22 6.65
CA HIS A 415 2.05 17.78 6.20
C HIS A 415 2.20 17.61 4.69
N ASP A 416 2.64 18.68 4.01
CA ASP A 416 2.83 18.73 2.55
C ASP A 416 4.10 17.95 2.14
N THR A 417 3.96 16.63 1.96
CA THR A 417 5.07 15.73 1.60
C THR A 417 4.58 14.49 0.84
N GLY A 418 5.43 13.92 0.00
CA GLY A 418 5.20 12.66 -0.71
C GLY A 418 3.82 12.56 -1.36
N GLY A 419 3.16 11.41 -1.20
CA GLY A 419 1.83 11.19 -1.78
C GLY A 419 0.71 12.05 -1.19
N ILE A 420 0.91 12.64 0.00
CA ILE A 420 -0.04 13.65 0.51
C ILE A 420 -0.05 14.88 -0.40
N HIS A 421 1.13 15.34 -0.85
CA HIS A 421 1.25 16.44 -1.81
C HIS A 421 0.48 16.17 -3.11
N ASP A 422 0.56 14.95 -3.61
CA ASP A 422 -0.07 14.56 -4.88
C ASP A 422 -1.60 14.43 -4.80
N THR A 423 -2.14 14.18 -3.60
CA THR A 423 -3.55 13.81 -3.40
C THR A 423 -4.36 14.83 -2.61
N THR A 424 -3.68 15.77 -1.95
CA THR A 424 -4.33 16.79 -1.13
C THR A 424 -3.96 18.18 -1.61
N VAL A 425 -4.97 19.02 -1.82
CA VAL A 425 -4.82 20.42 -2.21
C VAL A 425 -5.52 21.30 -1.18
N ASN A 426 -4.86 22.39 -0.78
CA ASN A 426 -5.46 23.35 0.15
C ASN A 426 -6.83 23.83 -0.34
N LEU A 427 -7.82 23.79 0.55
CA LEU A 427 -9.17 24.21 0.25
C LEU A 427 -9.24 25.70 -0.06
N ASP A 428 -9.71 26.03 -1.26
CA ASP A 428 -9.97 27.40 -1.73
C ASP A 428 -11.45 27.56 -2.04
N LEU A 429 -12.16 28.26 -1.16
CA LEU A 429 -13.59 28.49 -1.29
C LEU A 429 -13.92 29.42 -2.47
N THR A 430 -13.01 30.31 -2.85
CA THR A 430 -13.24 31.29 -3.93
C THR A 430 -13.17 30.65 -5.31
N ARG A 431 -12.27 29.66 -5.44
CA ARG A 431 -12.09 28.85 -6.66
C ARG A 431 -12.92 27.57 -6.66
N ASN A 432 -13.58 27.25 -5.55
CA ASN A 432 -14.30 26.01 -5.33
C ASN A 432 -13.42 24.77 -5.59
N GLN A 433 -12.20 24.78 -5.08
CA GLN A 433 -11.15 23.76 -5.28
C GLN A 433 -10.53 23.32 -3.97
N GLY A 434 -9.80 22.19 -4.01
CA GLY A 434 -9.08 21.63 -2.88
C GLY A 434 -9.94 20.72 -2.01
N ASN A 435 -9.27 19.90 -1.20
CA ASN A 435 -9.90 18.83 -0.42
C ASN A 435 -9.33 18.67 0.99
N GLY A 436 -8.41 19.56 1.45
CA GLY A 436 -7.78 19.47 2.75
C GLY A 436 -7.05 20.73 3.20
N PHE A 437 -6.22 20.59 4.23
CA PHE A 437 -5.45 21.66 4.85
C PHE A 437 -4.00 21.20 5.02
N LEU A 438 -3.10 21.72 4.18
CA LEU A 438 -1.69 21.37 4.17
C LEU A 438 -0.84 22.40 4.90
N PHE A 439 0.06 21.94 5.76
CA PHE A 439 1.14 22.77 6.32
C PHE A 439 2.49 22.34 5.74
N LYS A 440 3.39 23.31 5.52
CA LYS A 440 4.69 23.10 4.84
C LYS A 440 5.86 22.96 5.80
N THR A 441 5.82 23.68 6.93
CA THR A 441 6.88 23.61 7.94
C THR A 441 6.58 22.47 8.88
N PHE A 442 7.46 21.46 8.89
CA PHE A 442 7.30 20.27 9.73
C PHE A 442 7.65 20.58 11.19
N ASP A 443 6.74 21.28 11.86
CA ASP A 443 6.81 21.58 13.29
C ASP A 443 5.42 21.68 13.93
N SER A 444 5.38 21.75 15.25
CA SER A 444 4.13 21.81 16.03
C SER A 444 3.31 23.08 15.75
N ASN A 445 3.93 24.19 15.35
CA ASN A 445 3.23 25.43 14.99
C ASN A 445 2.58 25.31 13.62
N GLY A 446 3.27 24.70 12.64
CA GLY A 446 2.70 24.40 11.33
C GLY A 446 1.46 23.50 11.43
N LEU A 447 1.54 22.43 12.25
CA LEU A 447 0.39 21.57 12.51
C LEU A 447 -0.74 22.34 13.20
N PHE A 448 -0.43 23.18 14.21
CA PHE A 448 -1.45 23.97 14.90
C PHE A 448 -2.13 24.93 13.94
N TRP A 449 -1.37 25.62 13.08
CA TRP A 449 -1.92 26.52 12.06
C TRP A 449 -2.88 25.77 11.11
N ALA A 450 -2.53 24.56 10.66
CA ALA A 450 -3.41 23.78 9.79
C ALA A 450 -4.70 23.34 10.50
N ILE A 451 -4.62 23.01 11.80
CA ILE A 451 -5.79 22.75 12.64
C ILE A 451 -6.66 24.01 12.74
N GLU A 452 -6.06 25.19 12.90
CA GLU A 452 -6.82 26.46 12.91
C GLU A 452 -7.56 26.70 11.57
N GLN A 453 -6.92 26.41 10.43
CA GLN A 453 -7.59 26.51 9.12
C GLN A 453 -8.77 25.53 9.01
N ALA A 454 -8.60 24.30 9.47
CA ALA A 454 -9.67 23.31 9.53
C ALA A 454 -10.83 23.77 10.43
N MET A 455 -10.52 24.35 11.58
CA MET A 455 -11.53 24.89 12.50
C MET A 455 -12.22 26.14 11.96
N ASN A 456 -11.52 27.00 11.22
CA ASN A 456 -12.13 28.12 10.50
C ASN A 456 -13.14 27.61 9.48
N PHE A 457 -12.82 26.58 8.71
CA PHE A 457 -13.76 25.91 7.80
C PHE A 457 -14.93 25.28 8.56
N TYR A 458 -14.67 24.61 9.68
CA TYR A 458 -15.72 23.99 10.50
C TYR A 458 -16.76 24.99 10.97
N ASN A 459 -16.34 26.21 11.26
CA ASN A 459 -17.19 27.32 11.76
C ASN A 459 -17.93 28.08 10.65
N LEU A 460 -17.74 27.74 9.39
CA LEU A 460 -18.49 28.34 8.29
C LEU A 460 -20.00 28.06 8.36
N PRO A 461 -20.84 28.87 7.72
CA PRO A 461 -22.26 28.59 7.57
C PRO A 461 -22.48 27.17 7.03
N LYS A 462 -23.43 26.44 7.63
CA LYS A 462 -23.71 25.03 7.28
C LYS A 462 -23.91 24.81 5.79
N ALA A 463 -24.58 25.74 5.09
CA ALA A 463 -24.80 25.64 3.64
C ALA A 463 -23.48 25.59 2.85
N THR A 464 -22.57 26.53 3.12
CA THR A 464 -21.25 26.62 2.48
C THR A 464 -20.42 25.37 2.78
N LYS A 465 -20.33 25.00 4.07
CA LYS A 465 -19.60 23.78 4.49
C LYS A 465 -20.12 22.53 3.80
N ASN A 466 -21.43 22.32 3.85
CA ASN A 466 -22.05 21.13 3.26
C ASN A 466 -21.90 21.07 1.73
N GLN A 467 -21.92 22.21 1.06
CA GLN A 467 -21.64 22.27 -0.38
C GLN A 467 -20.24 21.77 -0.69
N GLN A 468 -19.23 22.23 0.05
CA GLN A 468 -17.84 21.81 -0.16
C GLN A 468 -17.63 20.32 0.16
N ILE A 469 -18.15 19.85 1.28
CA ILE A 469 -18.04 18.44 1.64
C ILE A 469 -18.68 17.54 0.56
N ARG A 470 -19.85 17.91 0.06
CA ARG A 470 -20.56 17.18 -1.01
C ARG A 470 -19.74 17.09 -2.30
N ARG A 471 -19.11 18.20 -2.69
CA ARG A 471 -18.21 18.26 -3.85
C ARG A 471 -17.00 17.35 -3.63
N ILE A 472 -16.32 17.49 -2.48
CA ILE A 472 -15.10 16.73 -2.14
C ILE A 472 -15.39 15.24 -2.11
N MET A 473 -16.48 14.81 -1.47
CA MET A 473 -16.88 13.39 -1.45
C MET A 473 -17.02 12.82 -2.86
N LYS A 474 -17.72 13.55 -3.74
CA LYS A 474 -17.96 13.12 -5.12
C LYS A 474 -16.65 13.04 -5.91
N GLU A 475 -15.87 14.13 -5.92
CA GLU A 475 -14.61 14.20 -6.66
C GLU A 475 -13.61 13.15 -6.19
N SER A 476 -13.52 12.91 -4.88
CA SER A 476 -12.60 11.92 -4.30
C SER A 476 -12.99 10.49 -4.65
N ALA A 477 -14.28 10.15 -4.59
CA ALA A 477 -14.77 8.83 -5.00
C ALA A 477 -14.57 8.54 -6.50
N GLU A 478 -14.60 9.57 -7.36
CA GLU A 478 -14.33 9.45 -8.80
C GLU A 478 -12.82 9.39 -9.11
N THR A 479 -11.99 10.08 -8.31
CA THR A 479 -10.56 10.21 -8.56
C THR A 479 -9.75 9.04 -8.01
N PHE A 480 -9.98 8.68 -6.75
CA PHE A 480 -9.18 7.70 -6.03
C PHE A 480 -9.74 6.29 -6.19
N THR A 481 -9.60 5.74 -7.40
CA THR A 481 -10.13 4.40 -7.74
C THR A 481 -9.04 3.49 -8.28
N HIS A 482 -9.15 2.20 -8.01
CA HIS A 482 -8.25 1.19 -8.58
C HIS A 482 -8.30 1.15 -10.10
N ALA A 483 -9.46 1.43 -10.70
CA ALA A 483 -9.58 1.51 -12.16
C ALA A 483 -8.70 2.64 -12.75
N ASN A 484 -8.57 3.77 -12.06
CA ASN A 484 -7.69 4.86 -12.48
C ASN A 484 -6.21 4.48 -12.32
N THR A 485 -5.85 3.83 -11.21
CA THR A 485 -4.50 3.31 -10.96
C THR A 485 -4.14 2.23 -11.99
N ALA A 486 -5.01 1.25 -12.23
CA ALA A 486 -4.76 0.17 -13.19
C ALA A 486 -4.55 0.69 -14.61
N ARG A 487 -5.31 1.71 -15.05
CA ARG A 487 -5.10 2.33 -16.37
C ARG A 487 -3.69 2.92 -16.53
N GLN A 488 -3.13 3.50 -15.48
CA GLN A 488 -1.76 4.01 -15.52
C GLN A 488 -0.73 2.86 -15.60
N TYR A 489 -0.95 1.77 -14.87
CA TYR A 489 -0.11 0.58 -14.98
C TYR A 489 -0.24 -0.10 -16.35
N ILE A 490 -1.44 -0.20 -16.92
CA ILE A 490 -1.65 -0.73 -18.27
C ILE A 490 -0.85 0.08 -19.28
N ALA A 491 -0.97 1.41 -19.26
CA ALA A 491 -0.20 2.28 -20.15
C ALA A 491 1.31 2.08 -19.99
N LEU A 492 1.79 1.90 -18.77
CA LEU A 492 3.20 1.62 -18.49
C LEU A 492 3.63 0.25 -19.01
N TYR A 493 2.82 -0.80 -18.82
CA TYR A 493 3.11 -2.13 -19.36
C TYR A 493 3.15 -2.13 -20.90
N GLU A 494 2.20 -1.44 -21.55
CA GLU A 494 2.17 -1.29 -23.00
C GLU A 494 3.42 -0.56 -23.53
N GLN A 495 3.87 0.48 -22.84
CA GLN A 495 5.13 1.16 -23.14
C GLN A 495 6.32 0.20 -23.05
N MET A 496 6.39 -0.63 -22.00
CA MET A 496 7.47 -1.60 -21.81
C MET A 496 7.43 -2.72 -22.84
N LEU A 497 6.26 -3.23 -23.15
CA LEU A 497 6.04 -4.33 -24.10
C LEU A 497 6.06 -3.88 -25.56
N LYS A 498 5.86 -2.58 -25.83
CA LYS A 498 5.70 -1.99 -27.17
C LYS A 498 4.54 -2.64 -27.96
N ARG A 499 3.52 -3.10 -27.26
CA ARG A 499 2.29 -3.67 -27.82
C ARG A 499 1.13 -3.50 -26.82
N PRO A 500 -0.13 -3.52 -27.29
CA PRO A 500 -1.30 -3.48 -26.40
C PRO A 500 -1.28 -4.62 -25.39
N LEU A 501 -1.68 -4.33 -24.15
CA LEU A 501 -1.86 -5.32 -23.09
C LEU A 501 -3.20 -6.06 -23.24
N ILE A 502 -4.23 -5.34 -23.70
CA ILE A 502 -5.57 -5.88 -23.89
C ILE A 502 -5.93 -5.71 -25.35
N VAL A 503 -6.17 -6.83 -26.04
CA VAL A 503 -6.61 -6.84 -27.44
C VAL A 503 -8.12 -7.08 -27.45
N GLU A 504 -8.88 -6.07 -27.90
CA GLU A 504 -10.33 -6.19 -28.09
C GLU A 504 -10.63 -7.26 -29.17
N ASN A 505 -11.56 -8.19 -28.85
CA ASN A 505 -12.05 -9.26 -29.75
C ASN A 505 -11.15 -10.50 -29.93
N ILE A 506 -10.61 -11.07 -28.87
CA ILE A 506 -10.23 -12.47 -28.90
C ILE A 506 -11.49 -13.27 -28.56
N PRO A 507 -12.04 -14.13 -29.47
CA PRO A 507 -13.07 -15.08 -29.07
C PRO A 507 -12.51 -15.94 -27.93
N ASP A 508 -13.32 -16.22 -26.90
CA ASP A 508 -12.98 -17.20 -25.87
C ASP A 508 -12.51 -18.49 -26.54
N SER A 509 -11.20 -18.64 -26.72
CA SER A 509 -10.64 -19.83 -27.30
C SER A 509 -9.64 -20.43 -26.34
N ASP A 510 -9.90 -21.68 -25.97
CA ASP A 510 -8.92 -22.64 -25.44
C ASP A 510 -7.66 -22.79 -26.33
N ALA A 511 -7.51 -21.95 -27.34
CA ALA A 511 -6.48 -21.98 -28.38
C ALA A 511 -5.12 -21.43 -27.96
N CYS A 512 -4.99 -20.80 -26.78
CA CYS A 512 -3.70 -20.37 -26.24
C CYS A 512 -3.01 -21.42 -25.36
N LYS A 513 -3.55 -22.64 -25.27
CA LYS A 513 -2.83 -23.76 -24.66
C LYS A 513 -1.79 -24.24 -25.67
N THR A 514 -0.57 -23.80 -25.48
CA THR A 514 0.60 -24.19 -26.26
C THR A 514 0.73 -25.72 -26.29
N ASN A 515 0.75 -26.28 -27.51
CA ASN A 515 1.25 -27.63 -27.78
C ASN A 515 2.73 -27.75 -27.35
N PHE A 516 2.97 -28.12 -26.10
CA PHE A 516 4.24 -28.64 -25.62
C PHE A 516 4.04 -30.06 -25.02
N ASP A 517 3.29 -30.90 -25.75
CA ASP A 517 3.39 -32.36 -25.61
C ASP A 517 3.74 -32.91 -26.97
N ASN A 518 5.03 -33.05 -27.24
CA ASN A 518 5.66 -34.01 -28.15
C ASN A 518 6.97 -33.44 -28.68
N ASP A 519 8.05 -33.76 -28.01
CA ASP A 519 9.37 -34.06 -28.59
C ASP A 519 10.39 -34.33 -27.48
N PHE A 520 10.19 -35.45 -26.75
CA PHE A 520 11.24 -36.20 -26.07
C PHE A 520 10.85 -37.69 -26.07
N GLU A 521 11.16 -38.38 -27.18
CA GLU A 521 11.55 -39.78 -27.16
C GLU A 521 13.05 -39.90 -27.06
#